data_fef822e10c1f24306f241cb70aff2d73
#
_entry.id   fef822e10c1f24306f241cb70aff2d73
#
_cell.length_a   1.000
_cell.length_b   1.000
_cell.length_c   1.000
_cell.angle_alpha   90.00
_cell.angle_beta   90.00
_cell.angle_gamma   90.00
#
_symmetry.space_group_name_H-M   'P 1'
#
loop_
_entity.id
_entity.type
_entity.pdbx_description
1 polymer ?
#
loop_
_entity_poly.entity_id
_entity_poly.type
_entity_poly.pdbx_seq_one_letter_code
_entity_poly.pdbx_strand_id
1 'polypeptide(L)'
;METTTLFPINKEVNVSAFYFKNSRSNLRSYPKQIEMDGTLVSFADGLGYLVRKGAQIVQLFDMSDGNNTYRLRHAGNEWTLIGMKAVA
;
A
#
# COMPACT_ATOMS: atom_id res chain seq x y z
N MET A 1 -13.50 3.34 22.65
CA MET A 1 -13.09 2.95 21.38
C MET A 1 -12.45 4.05 20.63
N GLU A 2 -11.38 3.79 19.98
CA GLU A 2 -10.78 4.81 19.29
C GLU A 2 -10.79 4.57 17.86
N THR A 3 -10.89 5.59 17.10
CA THR A 3 -10.91 5.52 15.68
C THR A 3 -9.55 5.85 15.18
N THR A 4 -8.97 4.93 14.46
CA THR A 4 -7.69 5.19 13.85
C THR A 4 -7.92 5.92 12.56
N THR A 5 -7.42 7.14 12.49
CA THR A 5 -7.59 7.95 11.31
C THR A 5 -6.35 7.89 10.46
N LEU A 6 -6.55 7.65 9.17
CA LEU A 6 -5.45 7.66 8.23
C LEU A 6 -5.00 9.11 8.04
N PHE A 7 -3.73 9.36 8.26
CA PHE A 7 -3.17 10.69 8.06
C PHE A 7 -2.94 10.88 6.56
N PRO A 8 -3.64 11.81 5.91
CA PRO A 8 -3.60 11.90 4.45
C PRO A 8 -2.27 12.45 3.95
N ILE A 9 -1.76 11.85 2.89
CA ILE A 9 -0.52 12.27 2.27
C ILE A 9 -0.72 12.57 0.80
N ASN A 10 -1.33 11.61 0.06
CA ASN A 10 -1.66 11.79 -1.36
C ASN A 10 -0.47 12.19 -2.20
N LYS A 11 0.57 11.39 -2.16
CA LYS A 11 1.80 11.67 -2.87
C LYS A 11 2.18 10.52 -3.77
N GLU A 12 2.61 10.82 -4.97
CA GLU A 12 3.07 9.79 -5.89
C GLU A 12 4.39 9.22 -5.38
N VAL A 13 4.52 7.89 -5.45
CA VAL A 13 5.71 7.20 -4.99
C VAL A 13 6.14 6.20 -6.03
N ASN A 14 7.36 5.73 -5.93
CA ASN A 14 7.86 4.66 -6.77
C ASN A 14 7.98 3.40 -5.95
N VAL A 15 7.52 2.29 -6.53
CA VAL A 15 7.70 1.00 -5.88
C VAL A 15 8.98 0.40 -6.43
N SER A 16 9.95 0.21 -5.55
CA SER A 16 11.28 -0.25 -5.97
C SER A 16 11.48 -1.74 -5.80
N ALA A 17 10.59 -2.42 -5.10
CA ALA A 17 10.70 -3.87 -4.93
C ALA A 17 9.32 -4.43 -4.65
N PHE A 18 9.13 -5.69 -5.08
CA PHE A 18 7.89 -6.41 -4.86
C PHE A 18 8.18 -7.75 -4.20
N TYR A 19 7.18 -8.31 -3.52
CA TYR A 19 7.25 -9.70 -3.11
C TYR A 19 5.96 -10.38 -3.50
N PHE A 20 5.98 -11.72 -3.50
CA PHE A 20 4.84 -12.49 -3.94
C PHE A 20 4.32 -13.36 -2.82
N LYS A 21 3.00 -13.44 -2.72
CA LYS A 21 2.35 -14.31 -1.76
C LYS A 21 1.44 -15.26 -2.51
N ASN A 22 1.50 -16.53 -2.14
CA ASN A 22 0.55 -17.49 -2.64
C ASN A 22 -0.66 -17.47 -1.74
N SER A 23 -1.82 -17.31 -2.35
CA SER A 23 -3.04 -17.37 -1.63
C SER A 23 -3.95 -18.34 -2.39
N ARG A 24 -4.11 -19.53 -1.86
CA ARG A 24 -4.87 -20.58 -2.51
C ARG A 24 -4.29 -20.85 -3.88
N SER A 25 -5.01 -20.54 -4.95
CA SER A 25 -4.50 -20.82 -6.28
C SER A 25 -3.94 -19.58 -6.97
N ASN A 26 -3.84 -18.47 -6.26
CA ASN A 26 -3.39 -17.23 -6.86
C ASN A 26 -2.07 -16.78 -6.29
N LEU A 27 -1.17 -16.35 -7.18
CA LEU A 27 0.05 -15.71 -6.78
C LEU A 27 -0.15 -14.22 -6.91
N ARG A 28 -0.03 -13.49 -5.83
CA ARG A 28 -0.23 -12.06 -5.84
C ARG A 28 1.05 -11.34 -5.52
N SER A 29 1.27 -10.20 -6.18
CA SER A 29 2.43 -9.38 -5.89
C SER A 29 2.03 -8.24 -4.98
N TYR A 30 2.91 -7.93 -4.05
CA TYR A 30 2.72 -6.85 -3.09
C TYR A 30 3.92 -5.93 -3.14
N PRO A 31 3.73 -4.62 -2.97
CA PRO A 31 4.88 -3.72 -2.91
C PRO A 31 5.68 -4.00 -1.65
N LYS A 32 6.98 -4.22 -1.82
CA LYS A 32 7.85 -4.50 -0.70
C LYS A 32 8.56 -3.25 -0.22
N GLN A 33 8.83 -2.34 -1.14
CA GLN A 33 9.58 -1.16 -0.79
C GLN A 33 9.15 -0.01 -1.68
N ILE A 34 8.95 1.14 -1.09
CA ILE A 34 8.65 2.35 -1.85
C ILE A 34 9.72 3.39 -1.62
N GLU A 35 9.83 4.28 -2.58
CA GLU A 35 10.72 5.42 -2.48
C GLU A 35 9.88 6.68 -2.55
N MET A 36 10.10 7.58 -1.60
CA MET A 36 9.40 8.84 -1.53
C MET A 36 10.39 9.90 -1.11
N ASP A 37 10.62 10.88 -1.98
CA ASP A 37 11.54 11.99 -1.70
C ASP A 37 12.92 11.51 -1.27
N GLY A 38 13.42 10.47 -1.93
CA GLY A 38 14.74 9.96 -1.62
C GLY A 38 14.80 9.05 -0.40
N THR A 39 13.67 8.83 0.26
CA THR A 39 13.61 7.95 1.41
C THR A 39 13.01 6.62 1.02
N LEU A 40 13.62 5.53 1.45
CA LEU A 40 13.12 4.20 1.18
C LEU A 40 12.38 3.68 2.40
N VAL A 41 11.20 3.12 2.15
CA VAL A 41 10.40 2.50 3.20
C VAL A 41 10.18 1.06 2.82
N SER A 42 10.56 0.12 3.67
CA SER A 42 10.40 -1.31 3.42
C SER A 42 9.28 -1.85 4.28
N PHE A 43 8.49 -2.74 3.70
CA PHE A 43 7.34 -3.31 4.38
C PHE A 43 7.60 -4.74 4.77
N ALA A 44 7.11 -5.10 5.95
CA ALA A 44 7.22 -6.47 6.44
C ALA A 44 6.02 -7.31 6.05
N ASP A 45 4.84 -6.71 5.97
CA ASP A 45 3.63 -7.44 5.66
C ASP A 45 2.56 -6.46 5.23
N GLY A 46 1.43 -6.98 4.74
CA GLY A 46 0.34 -6.13 4.36
C GLY A 46 -0.82 -6.89 3.76
N LEU A 47 -1.85 -6.14 3.42
CA LEU A 47 -3.07 -6.65 2.81
C LEU A 47 -3.31 -5.91 1.52
N GLY A 48 -3.78 -6.64 0.51
CA GLY A 48 -4.18 -6.04 -0.75
C GLY A 48 -5.65 -6.31 -1.01
N TYR A 49 -6.32 -5.35 -1.61
CA TYR A 49 -7.72 -5.53 -1.96
C TYR A 49 -8.08 -4.65 -3.14
N LEU A 50 -9.19 -4.99 -3.77
CA LEU A 50 -9.65 -4.26 -4.94
C LEU A 50 -10.85 -3.42 -4.56
N VAL A 51 -10.91 -2.22 -5.09
CA VAL A 51 -12.06 -1.34 -4.90
C VAL A 51 -12.59 -1.00 -6.27
N ARG A 52 -13.88 -1.20 -6.45
CA ARG A 52 -14.53 -0.83 -7.70
C ARG A 52 -15.11 0.56 -7.55
N LYS A 53 -14.79 1.40 -8.52
CA LYS A 53 -15.29 2.74 -8.53
C LYS A 53 -15.86 3.00 -9.90
N GLY A 54 -17.16 2.85 -10.04
CA GLY A 54 -17.78 2.93 -11.34
C GLY A 54 -17.28 1.83 -12.23
N ALA A 55 -16.75 2.17 -13.39
CA ALA A 55 -16.19 1.21 -14.31
C ALA A 55 -14.72 0.90 -14.03
N GLN A 56 -14.14 1.56 -13.04
CA GLN A 56 -12.74 1.38 -12.75
C GLN A 56 -12.52 0.47 -11.57
N ILE A 57 -11.44 -0.32 -11.63
CA ILE A 57 -11.01 -1.14 -10.53
C ILE A 57 -9.65 -0.62 -10.10
N VAL A 58 -9.52 -0.35 -8.81
CA VAL A 58 -8.30 0.20 -8.24
C VAL A 58 -7.80 -0.77 -7.20
N GLN A 59 -6.49 -1.01 -7.18
CA GLN A 59 -5.88 -1.82 -6.15
C GLN A 59 -5.45 -0.93 -4.99
N LEU A 60 -5.76 -1.38 -3.78
CA LEU A 60 -5.29 -0.73 -2.58
C LEU A 60 -4.48 -1.71 -1.77
N PHE A 61 -3.43 -1.21 -1.15
CA PHE A 61 -2.56 -2.03 -0.32
C PHE A 61 -2.37 -1.31 1.00
N ASP A 62 -2.64 -2.01 2.10
CA ASP A 62 -2.31 -1.50 3.42
C ASP A 62 -1.08 -2.27 3.89
N MET A 63 0.06 -1.62 3.83
CA MET A 63 1.35 -2.24 4.09
C MET A 63 1.92 -1.74 5.41
N SER A 64 2.56 -2.63 6.13
CA SER A 64 3.10 -2.30 7.45
C SER A 64 4.62 -2.45 7.46
N ASP A 65 5.29 -1.46 8.05
CA ASP A 65 6.73 -1.56 8.27
C ASP A 65 7.04 -1.96 9.72
N GLY A 66 6.02 -2.32 10.49
CA GLY A 66 6.18 -2.66 11.89
C GLY A 66 5.82 -1.52 12.83
N ASN A 67 5.89 -0.30 12.36
CA ASN A 67 5.58 0.88 13.17
C ASN A 67 4.39 1.64 12.62
N ASN A 68 4.25 1.66 11.32
CA ASN A 68 3.17 2.39 10.66
C ASN A 68 2.54 1.53 9.59
N THR A 69 1.29 1.85 9.27
CA THR A 69 0.60 1.26 8.13
C THR A 69 0.50 2.33 7.05
N TYR A 70 0.84 1.94 5.84
CA TYR A 70 0.83 2.84 4.70
C TYR A 70 -0.22 2.36 3.71
N ARG A 71 -1.12 3.24 3.31
CA ARG A 71 -2.11 2.88 2.31
C ARG A 71 -1.65 3.36 0.96
N LEU A 72 -1.45 2.41 0.06
CA LEU A 72 -1.00 2.68 -1.30
C LEU A 72 -2.12 2.37 -2.28
N ARG A 73 -2.24 3.21 -3.28
CA ARG A 73 -3.18 2.99 -4.36
C ARG A 73 -2.40 2.75 -5.65
N HIS A 74 -2.79 1.70 -6.36
CA HIS A 74 -2.19 1.40 -7.65
C HIS A 74 -3.29 1.51 -8.70
N ALA A 75 -3.17 2.47 -9.60
CA ALA A 75 -4.11 2.68 -10.67
C ALA A 75 -3.32 2.95 -11.94
N GLY A 76 -3.56 2.12 -12.97
CA GLY A 76 -2.75 2.20 -14.17
C GLY A 76 -1.32 1.89 -13.82
N ASN A 77 -0.42 2.80 -14.16
CA ASN A 77 0.99 2.62 -13.85
C ASN A 77 1.44 3.48 -12.68
N GLU A 78 0.51 4.09 -11.97
CA GLU A 78 0.85 5.02 -10.92
C GLU A 78 0.61 4.45 -9.55
N TRP A 79 1.53 4.72 -8.64
CA TRP A 79 1.41 4.36 -7.25
C TRP A 79 1.32 5.65 -6.45
N THR A 80 0.31 5.72 -5.58
CA THR A 80 0.11 6.89 -4.74
C THR A 80 0.07 6.45 -3.29
N LEU A 81 0.86 7.12 -2.47
CA LEU A 81 0.74 6.93 -1.03
C LEU A 81 -0.41 7.81 -0.57
N ILE A 82 -1.54 7.17 -0.26
CA ILE A 82 -2.74 7.89 0.11
C ILE A 82 -2.60 8.46 1.51
N GLY A 83 -2.07 7.66 2.41
CA GLY A 83 -1.91 8.11 3.78
C GLY A 83 -1.23 7.06 4.63
N MET A 84 -1.06 7.38 5.90
CA MET A 84 -0.44 6.46 6.84
C MET A 84 -1.03 6.64 8.21
N LYS A 85 -0.89 5.62 9.03
CA LYS A 85 -1.34 5.66 10.41
C LYS A 85 -0.39 4.82 11.25
N ALA A 86 -0.23 5.22 12.50
CA ALA A 86 0.61 4.47 13.41
C ALA A 86 -0.08 3.16 13.78
N VAL A 87 0.71 2.13 13.93
CA VAL A 87 0.21 0.85 14.44
C VAL A 87 0.15 0.97 15.95
N ALA A 88 -1.02 0.81 16.48
CA ALA A 88 -1.21 0.99 17.92
C ALA A 88 -0.70 -0.21 18.70
#